data_15e5bbe1e49ea38a43be943be4f8048c
#
_entry.id   15e5bbe1e49ea38a43be943be4f8048c
#
_cell.length_a   1.000
_cell.length_b   1.000
_cell.length_c   1.000
_cell.angle_alpha   90.00
_cell.angle_beta   90.00
_cell.angle_gamma   90.00
#
_symmetry.space_group_name_H-M   'P 1'
#
loop_
_entity.id
_entity.type
_entity.pdbx_description
1 polymer ?
#
loop_
_entity_poly.entity_id
_entity_poly.type
_entity_poly.pdbx_seq_one_letter_code
_entity_poly.pdbx_strand_id
1 'polypeptide(L)'
;MVAVDPLVPPFVFVLAAALVVPLLGRRGGHALGVLATAAVVPYVWLVPGGEHLPTLLFGFDAVLFNVDGFSRLMGVIFGFIGAVAVLYSWASGADERQTAFALGYVGTSLGAVFGGDWLTLILFWELMAVTSTLLVWHYGGRAVRAGFRYALLHGVGGTLLLGAIVWHYAAAGTFLFTGDGLAGVVAPVLAAVGIGVNVGFIGLHAWLPDTYPRPHIAASVFLCVFTTKTGVYGMFRAFPEGEIAIAYMGALMAVFGAGMALLQGDMRRLLSYHIQSQVGYMVAGVGLGGALATAGAFGHVFNHILYKSLLFMTVGVVIYRTGEEHLDDLGGLWRKLPLTAVAFLIAALSIAGFPGFNGFVSKGMVLGAAHKKHYDVIWYLLLAGGVGTFLSFIKLGYYVFLHGEYDGDVRPANVGQKVAMVAVAVPCVVLGVYPPALFAVLPDTGSYEYTTYTVSHVEEGLILAALGVVGFVILKKPLSKVGRVPDVDALYNRAGFYGTRALVVGVTELYAAVDRTVVAGSSAVAGAVRDPAAVAERSGVVRSLVEDESVASDEADDRISLRAGFGTSVLLVTALLIVALVLVV
;
A
#
# COMPACT_ATOMS: atom_id res chain seq x y z
N MET A 1 -23.48 -27.03 21.52
CA MET A 1 -22.85 -27.48 20.25
C MET A 1 -23.45 -26.59 19.17
N VAL A 2 -22.77 -25.55 18.77
CA VAL A 2 -23.13 -24.74 17.60
C VAL A 2 -22.83 -25.64 16.40
N ALA A 3 -23.81 -25.89 15.54
CA ALA A 3 -23.60 -26.58 14.27
C ALA A 3 -22.62 -25.69 13.45
N VAL A 4 -21.39 -26.12 13.33
CA VAL A 4 -20.41 -25.47 12.47
C VAL A 4 -20.87 -25.78 11.05
N ASP A 5 -21.41 -24.77 10.37
CA ASP A 5 -21.66 -24.84 8.93
C ASP A 5 -20.30 -25.02 8.26
N PRO A 6 -20.06 -26.08 7.49
CA PRO A 6 -18.73 -26.38 6.94
C PRO A 6 -18.35 -25.50 5.74
N LEU A 7 -18.69 -24.20 5.80
CA LEU A 7 -18.35 -23.25 4.76
C LEU A 7 -16.85 -22.96 4.78
N VAL A 8 -16.17 -23.29 3.70
CA VAL A 8 -14.74 -23.03 3.55
C VAL A 8 -14.53 -21.60 3.07
N PRO A 9 -13.83 -20.74 3.83
CA PRO A 9 -13.57 -19.37 3.40
C PRO A 9 -12.87 -19.30 2.05
N PRO A 10 -13.17 -18.29 1.19
CA PRO A 10 -12.60 -18.21 -0.15
C PRO A 10 -11.08 -18.04 -0.15
N PHE A 11 -10.50 -17.47 0.87
CA PHE A 11 -9.05 -17.36 1.01
C PHE A 11 -8.36 -18.73 1.17
N VAL A 12 -9.02 -19.72 1.76
CA VAL A 12 -8.43 -21.05 2.01
C VAL A 12 -8.13 -21.77 0.69
N PHE A 13 -9.09 -21.83 -0.23
CA PHE A 13 -8.85 -22.54 -1.49
C PHE A 13 -7.94 -21.76 -2.45
N VAL A 14 -7.91 -20.41 -2.36
CA VAL A 14 -6.94 -19.61 -3.14
C VAL A 14 -5.52 -19.79 -2.58
N LEU A 15 -5.34 -19.80 -1.26
CA LEU A 15 -4.03 -20.07 -0.63
C LEU A 15 -3.57 -21.50 -0.87
N ALA A 16 -4.49 -22.48 -0.81
CA ALA A 16 -4.16 -23.86 -1.17
C ALA A 16 -3.70 -23.97 -2.64
N ALA A 17 -4.38 -23.28 -3.56
CA ALA A 17 -3.94 -23.20 -4.95
C ALA A 17 -2.54 -22.57 -5.06
N ALA A 18 -2.24 -21.51 -4.30
CA ALA A 18 -0.92 -20.88 -4.28
C ALA A 18 0.21 -21.86 -3.92
N LEU A 19 -0.04 -22.77 -2.98
CA LEU A 19 0.93 -23.80 -2.57
C LEU A 19 1.10 -24.90 -3.63
N VAL A 20 0.04 -25.22 -4.37
CA VAL A 20 0.05 -26.31 -5.36
C VAL A 20 0.59 -25.86 -6.73
N VAL A 21 0.35 -24.60 -7.10
CA VAL A 21 0.74 -24.03 -8.40
C VAL A 21 2.19 -24.32 -8.80
N PRO A 22 3.22 -24.17 -7.95
CA PRO A 22 4.60 -24.44 -8.31
C PRO A 22 4.88 -25.90 -8.69
N LEU A 23 4.05 -26.83 -8.21
CA LEU A 23 4.19 -28.26 -8.45
C LEU A 23 3.59 -28.70 -9.80
N LEU A 24 2.69 -27.92 -10.39
CA LEU A 24 1.97 -28.23 -11.63
C LEU A 24 2.67 -27.70 -12.89
N GLY A 25 3.78 -26.99 -12.71
CA GLY A 25 4.46 -26.29 -13.80
C GLY A 25 3.62 -25.17 -14.41
N ARG A 26 4.19 -24.48 -15.39
CA ARG A 26 3.63 -23.23 -15.90
C ARG A 26 2.18 -23.34 -16.40
N ARG A 27 1.84 -24.34 -17.23
CA ARG A 27 0.49 -24.46 -17.81
C ARG A 27 -0.55 -24.86 -16.76
N GLY A 28 -0.28 -25.91 -16.00
CA GLY A 28 -1.19 -26.41 -14.96
C GLY A 28 -1.35 -25.41 -13.84
N GLY A 29 -0.25 -24.77 -13.42
CA GLY A 29 -0.27 -23.77 -12.35
C GLY A 29 -1.12 -22.54 -12.70
N HIS A 30 -0.93 -21.95 -13.90
CA HIS A 30 -1.78 -20.81 -14.29
C HIS A 30 -3.25 -21.21 -14.48
N ALA A 31 -3.53 -22.40 -15.04
CA ALA A 31 -4.91 -22.89 -15.19
C ALA A 31 -5.59 -23.04 -13.82
N LEU A 32 -4.91 -23.68 -12.84
CA LEU A 32 -5.40 -23.78 -11.46
C LEU A 32 -5.62 -22.40 -10.84
N GLY A 33 -4.68 -21.46 -11.05
CA GLY A 33 -4.78 -20.09 -10.54
C GLY A 33 -6.00 -19.34 -11.08
N VAL A 34 -6.27 -19.45 -12.39
CA VAL A 34 -7.48 -18.87 -13.02
C VAL A 34 -8.74 -19.50 -12.42
N LEU A 35 -8.79 -20.82 -12.31
CA LEU A 35 -9.97 -21.52 -11.78
C LEU A 35 -10.23 -21.21 -10.31
N ALA A 36 -9.19 -21.21 -9.47
CA ALA A 36 -9.30 -20.93 -8.05
C ALA A 36 -9.81 -19.50 -7.79
N THR A 37 -9.27 -18.52 -8.51
CA THR A 37 -9.71 -17.13 -8.35
C THR A 37 -11.07 -16.85 -8.99
N ALA A 38 -11.37 -17.45 -10.15
CA ALA A 38 -12.68 -17.34 -10.77
C ALA A 38 -13.80 -17.97 -9.91
N ALA A 39 -13.52 -19.07 -9.22
CA ALA A 39 -14.46 -19.72 -8.33
C ALA A 39 -14.87 -18.85 -7.12
N VAL A 40 -14.05 -17.88 -6.74
CA VAL A 40 -14.38 -16.92 -5.67
C VAL A 40 -15.67 -16.16 -6.00
N VAL A 41 -15.87 -15.76 -7.27
CA VAL A 41 -17.00 -14.91 -7.68
C VAL A 41 -18.35 -15.55 -7.40
N PRO A 42 -18.70 -16.72 -7.98
CA PRO A 42 -19.97 -17.39 -7.69
C PRO A 42 -20.06 -17.84 -6.22
N TYR A 43 -18.94 -18.25 -5.62
CA TYR A 43 -18.93 -18.67 -4.23
C TYR A 43 -19.39 -17.56 -3.29
N VAL A 44 -18.75 -16.39 -3.31
CA VAL A 44 -19.10 -15.28 -2.41
C VAL A 44 -20.46 -14.66 -2.73
N TRP A 45 -20.95 -14.83 -3.96
CA TRP A 45 -22.29 -14.40 -4.35
C TRP A 45 -23.37 -15.27 -3.73
N LEU A 46 -23.14 -16.58 -3.64
CA LEU A 46 -24.11 -17.58 -3.20
C LEU A 46 -24.07 -17.84 -1.68
N VAL A 47 -22.93 -17.60 -1.03
CA VAL A 47 -22.82 -17.80 0.43
C VAL A 47 -23.77 -16.86 1.17
N PRO A 48 -24.54 -17.37 2.17
CA PRO A 48 -25.38 -16.53 3.01
C PRO A 48 -24.59 -15.43 3.72
N GLY A 49 -25.24 -14.29 3.96
CA GLY A 49 -24.66 -13.24 4.81
C GLY A 49 -24.62 -13.64 6.27
N GLY A 50 -23.63 -13.14 7.00
CA GLY A 50 -23.47 -13.35 8.43
C GLY A 50 -22.09 -13.85 8.83
N GLU A 51 -21.95 -14.11 10.13
CA GLU A 51 -20.74 -14.65 10.72
C GLU A 51 -20.69 -16.17 10.56
N HIS A 52 -19.61 -16.64 9.94
CA HIS A 52 -19.28 -18.05 9.78
C HIS A 52 -17.92 -18.30 10.42
N LEU A 53 -17.68 -19.43 11.04
CA LEU A 53 -16.43 -19.79 11.72
C LEU A 53 -16.04 -18.85 12.88
N PRO A 54 -16.92 -18.62 13.87
CA PRO A 54 -16.49 -18.03 15.13
C PRO A 54 -15.47 -18.96 15.80
N THR A 55 -14.40 -18.39 16.32
CA THR A 55 -13.27 -19.14 16.91
C THR A 55 -12.58 -18.34 18.00
N LEU A 56 -11.58 -18.94 18.63
CA LEU A 56 -10.67 -18.24 19.53
C LEU A 56 -9.30 -18.08 18.87
N LEU A 57 -8.87 -16.84 18.70
CA LEU A 57 -7.48 -16.52 18.32
C LEU A 57 -6.74 -15.98 19.53
N PHE A 58 -5.66 -16.66 19.93
CA PHE A 58 -4.87 -16.30 21.11
C PHE A 58 -5.68 -16.19 22.41
N GLY A 59 -6.83 -16.89 22.51
CA GLY A 59 -7.72 -16.86 23.66
C GLY A 59 -8.79 -15.75 23.61
N PHE A 60 -8.88 -15.00 22.54
CA PHE A 60 -9.88 -13.95 22.32
C PHE A 60 -10.90 -14.39 21.28
N ASP A 61 -12.15 -13.90 21.43
CA ASP A 61 -13.20 -14.12 20.44
C ASP A 61 -12.82 -13.50 19.09
N ALA A 62 -12.94 -14.28 18.03
CA ALA A 62 -12.63 -13.90 16.66
C ALA A 62 -13.61 -14.55 15.68
N VAL A 63 -13.76 -13.95 14.51
CA VAL A 63 -14.61 -14.44 13.41
C VAL A 63 -13.76 -14.55 12.15
N LEU A 64 -13.33 -15.76 11.81
CA LEU A 64 -12.45 -15.99 10.65
C LEU A 64 -13.13 -15.77 9.30
N PHE A 65 -14.46 -15.90 9.24
CA PHE A 65 -15.21 -15.72 8.02
C PHE A 65 -16.52 -15.00 8.29
N ASN A 66 -16.63 -13.76 7.81
CA ASN A 66 -17.84 -12.96 7.87
C ASN A 66 -18.20 -12.45 6.47
N VAL A 67 -19.47 -12.60 6.09
CA VAL A 67 -19.99 -12.17 4.79
C VAL A 67 -21.02 -11.07 4.99
N ASP A 68 -20.62 -9.84 4.75
CA ASP A 68 -21.51 -8.69 4.65
C ASP A 68 -21.51 -8.10 3.24
N GLY A 69 -22.27 -7.03 2.99
CA GLY A 69 -22.32 -6.38 1.68
C GLY A 69 -20.96 -5.85 1.21
N PHE A 70 -20.12 -5.37 2.14
CA PHE A 70 -18.80 -4.81 1.84
C PHE A 70 -17.79 -5.91 1.49
N SER A 71 -17.71 -6.96 2.31
CA SER A 71 -16.82 -8.10 2.03
C SER A 71 -17.25 -8.85 0.77
N ARG A 72 -18.54 -8.95 0.49
CA ARG A 72 -19.09 -9.56 -0.74
C ARG A 72 -18.67 -8.78 -1.98
N LEU A 73 -18.83 -7.45 -1.99
CA LEU A 73 -18.37 -6.59 -3.08
C LEU A 73 -16.88 -6.77 -3.34
N MET A 74 -16.06 -6.74 -2.26
CA MET A 74 -14.62 -6.93 -2.35
C MET A 74 -14.26 -8.32 -2.88
N GLY A 75 -14.93 -9.37 -2.40
CA GLY A 75 -14.71 -10.73 -2.85
C GLY A 75 -15.03 -10.95 -4.34
N VAL A 76 -16.14 -10.39 -4.82
CA VAL A 76 -16.54 -10.46 -6.24
C VAL A 76 -15.46 -9.82 -7.13
N ILE A 77 -15.05 -8.59 -6.82
CA ILE A 77 -14.10 -7.88 -7.67
C ILE A 77 -12.68 -8.45 -7.54
N PHE A 78 -12.26 -8.89 -6.35
CA PHE A 78 -10.95 -9.52 -6.14
C PHE A 78 -10.83 -10.87 -6.84
N GLY A 79 -11.90 -11.69 -6.78
CA GLY A 79 -11.96 -12.96 -7.51
C GLY A 79 -11.92 -12.77 -9.02
N PHE A 80 -12.75 -11.85 -9.54
CA PHE A 80 -12.82 -11.56 -10.97
C PHE A 80 -11.47 -11.07 -11.51
N ILE A 81 -10.90 -10.02 -10.90
CA ILE A 81 -9.61 -9.49 -11.36
C ILE A 81 -8.48 -10.46 -11.07
N GLY A 82 -8.52 -11.23 -9.98
CA GLY A 82 -7.57 -12.29 -9.72
C GLY A 82 -7.47 -13.28 -10.91
N ALA A 83 -8.61 -13.74 -11.40
CA ALA A 83 -8.66 -14.65 -12.55
C ALA A 83 -8.11 -14.04 -13.84
N VAL A 84 -8.54 -12.80 -14.14
CA VAL A 84 -8.09 -12.10 -15.35
C VAL A 84 -6.60 -11.75 -15.26
N ALA A 85 -6.09 -11.35 -14.09
CA ALA A 85 -4.68 -11.05 -13.88
C ALA A 85 -3.79 -12.29 -14.00
N VAL A 86 -4.25 -13.47 -13.53
CA VAL A 86 -3.53 -14.74 -13.75
C VAL A 86 -3.52 -15.10 -15.23
N LEU A 87 -4.63 -14.94 -15.95
CA LEU A 87 -4.68 -15.16 -17.41
C LEU A 87 -3.72 -14.23 -18.15
N TYR A 88 -3.70 -12.94 -17.79
CA TYR A 88 -2.77 -11.96 -18.35
C TYR A 88 -1.32 -12.29 -18.01
N SER A 89 -1.05 -12.76 -16.79
CA SER A 89 0.26 -13.22 -16.32
C SER A 89 0.79 -14.38 -17.16
N TRP A 90 -0.06 -15.39 -17.38
CA TRP A 90 0.24 -16.51 -18.28
C TRP A 90 0.56 -16.06 -19.69
N ALA A 91 -0.26 -15.17 -20.25
CA ALA A 91 -0.09 -14.65 -21.60
C ALA A 91 1.14 -13.73 -21.74
N SER A 92 1.60 -13.14 -20.67
CA SER A 92 2.75 -12.22 -20.63
C SER A 92 4.07 -12.87 -20.23
N GLY A 93 4.12 -14.21 -20.16
CA GLY A 93 5.36 -14.94 -19.97
C GLY A 93 5.81 -15.15 -18.52
N ALA A 94 4.98 -14.81 -17.54
CA ALA A 94 5.27 -15.07 -16.13
C ALA A 94 5.43 -16.57 -15.84
N ASP A 95 6.23 -16.87 -14.84
CA ASP A 95 6.42 -18.25 -14.37
C ASP A 95 5.36 -18.65 -13.31
N GLU A 96 5.35 -19.92 -12.94
CA GLU A 96 4.45 -20.48 -11.95
C GLU A 96 4.73 -19.96 -10.54
N ARG A 97 5.98 -19.61 -10.20
CA ARG A 97 6.35 -19.09 -8.87
C ARG A 97 5.81 -17.67 -8.68
N GLN A 98 5.93 -16.83 -9.72
CA GLN A 98 5.28 -15.51 -9.70
C GLN A 98 3.77 -15.65 -9.48
N THR A 99 3.13 -16.63 -10.16
CA THR A 99 1.70 -16.87 -10.00
C THR A 99 1.36 -17.38 -8.60
N ALA A 100 2.20 -18.22 -7.99
CA ALA A 100 2.02 -18.66 -6.60
C ALA A 100 2.06 -17.46 -5.62
N PHE A 101 3.05 -16.58 -5.73
CA PHE A 101 3.11 -15.37 -4.90
C PHE A 101 1.92 -14.44 -5.14
N ALA A 102 1.49 -14.30 -6.39
CA ALA A 102 0.30 -13.52 -6.73
C ALA A 102 -0.97 -14.11 -6.11
N LEU A 103 -1.17 -15.42 -6.15
CA LEU A 103 -2.29 -16.10 -5.49
C LEU A 103 -2.21 -16.00 -3.95
N GLY A 104 -1.00 -16.09 -3.39
CA GLY A 104 -0.77 -15.81 -1.97
C GLY A 104 -1.26 -14.40 -1.60
N TYR A 105 -0.93 -13.43 -2.41
CA TYR A 105 -1.37 -12.04 -2.24
C TYR A 105 -2.89 -11.88 -2.39
N VAL A 106 -3.52 -12.52 -3.39
CA VAL A 106 -4.98 -12.54 -3.55
C VAL A 106 -5.66 -13.20 -2.34
N GLY A 107 -5.19 -14.37 -1.93
CA GLY A 107 -5.76 -15.14 -0.82
C GLY A 107 -5.67 -14.39 0.50
N THR A 108 -4.52 -13.80 0.82
CA THR A 108 -4.36 -13.01 2.05
C THR A 108 -5.20 -11.73 2.04
N SER A 109 -5.37 -11.09 0.86
CA SER A 109 -6.29 -9.95 0.72
C SER A 109 -7.75 -10.35 0.93
N LEU A 110 -8.16 -11.52 0.42
CA LEU A 110 -9.49 -12.08 0.71
C LEU A 110 -9.66 -12.38 2.20
N GLY A 111 -8.63 -12.93 2.87
CA GLY A 111 -8.67 -13.17 4.31
C GLY A 111 -8.89 -11.87 5.11
N ALA A 112 -8.22 -10.78 4.72
CA ALA A 112 -8.38 -9.49 5.39
C ALA A 112 -9.80 -8.90 5.24
N VAL A 113 -10.42 -9.03 4.06
CA VAL A 113 -11.76 -8.45 3.82
C VAL A 113 -12.91 -9.35 4.29
N PHE A 114 -12.67 -10.65 4.50
CA PHE A 114 -13.66 -11.58 5.03
C PHE A 114 -13.49 -11.86 6.52
N GLY A 115 -12.45 -11.35 7.19
CA GLY A 115 -12.36 -11.35 8.65
C GLY A 115 -13.47 -10.50 9.27
N GLY A 116 -14.11 -11.01 10.33
CA GLY A 116 -15.18 -10.32 11.04
C GLY A 116 -14.71 -9.56 12.29
N ASP A 117 -13.40 -9.47 12.50
CA ASP A 117 -12.80 -8.85 13.66
C ASP A 117 -11.41 -8.25 13.35
N TRP A 118 -10.90 -7.44 14.25
CA TRP A 118 -9.62 -6.76 14.11
C TRP A 118 -8.41 -7.70 14.17
N LEU A 119 -8.47 -8.81 14.92
CA LEU A 119 -7.37 -9.78 14.99
C LEU A 119 -7.22 -10.54 13.69
N THR A 120 -8.34 -11.02 13.13
CA THR A 120 -8.35 -11.69 11.84
C THR A 120 -7.89 -10.74 10.74
N LEU A 121 -8.36 -9.49 10.75
CA LEU A 121 -7.97 -8.48 9.78
C LEU A 121 -6.46 -8.24 9.83
N ILE A 122 -5.87 -7.95 11.01
CA ILE A 122 -4.44 -7.63 11.11
C ILE A 122 -3.57 -8.83 10.74
N LEU A 123 -3.96 -10.06 11.11
CA LEU A 123 -3.24 -11.26 10.72
C LEU A 123 -3.09 -11.36 9.19
N PHE A 124 -4.20 -11.25 8.46
CA PHE A 124 -4.18 -11.32 7.01
C PHE A 124 -3.58 -10.07 6.36
N TRP A 125 -3.66 -8.91 7.01
CA TRP A 125 -3.01 -7.67 6.58
C TRP A 125 -1.48 -7.81 6.54
N GLU A 126 -0.90 -8.38 7.59
CA GLU A 126 0.55 -8.64 7.65
C GLU A 126 0.96 -9.73 6.63
N LEU A 127 0.19 -10.81 6.52
CA LEU A 127 0.42 -11.83 5.50
C LEU A 127 0.31 -11.27 4.08
N MET A 128 -0.60 -10.32 3.84
CA MET A 128 -0.72 -9.61 2.57
C MET A 128 0.54 -8.78 2.27
N ALA A 129 1.11 -8.10 3.27
CA ALA A 129 2.36 -7.36 3.11
C ALA A 129 3.54 -8.29 2.76
N VAL A 130 3.61 -9.46 3.38
CA VAL A 130 4.63 -10.49 3.09
C VAL A 130 4.47 -11.03 1.68
N THR A 131 3.28 -11.50 1.29
CA THR A 131 3.05 -12.14 -0.01
C THR A 131 3.23 -11.17 -1.17
N SER A 132 2.80 -9.92 -1.03
CA SER A 132 3.04 -8.87 -2.03
C SER A 132 4.53 -8.49 -2.13
N THR A 133 5.26 -8.47 -1.02
CA THR A 133 6.72 -8.27 -1.03
C THR A 133 7.42 -9.39 -1.79
N LEU A 134 7.05 -10.66 -1.56
CA LEU A 134 7.60 -11.81 -2.27
C LEU A 134 7.32 -11.73 -3.78
N LEU A 135 6.12 -11.29 -4.17
CA LEU A 135 5.76 -11.04 -5.56
C LEU A 135 6.68 -10.00 -6.22
N VAL A 136 7.02 -8.93 -5.50
CA VAL A 136 7.94 -7.89 -5.99
C VAL A 136 9.37 -8.43 -6.06
N TRP A 137 9.85 -9.10 -5.02
CA TRP A 137 11.23 -9.60 -4.92
C TRP A 137 11.55 -10.69 -5.95
N HIS A 138 10.55 -11.48 -6.33
CA HIS A 138 10.72 -12.55 -7.30
C HIS A 138 11.34 -12.07 -8.63
N TYR A 139 11.09 -10.83 -9.03
CA TYR A 139 11.65 -10.27 -10.27
C TYR A 139 13.16 -9.96 -10.19
N GLY A 140 13.70 -9.78 -8.97
CA GLY A 140 15.12 -9.50 -8.78
C GLY A 140 15.55 -8.06 -9.12
N GLY A 141 16.84 -7.82 -9.20
CA GLY A 141 17.43 -6.55 -9.61
C GLY A 141 16.92 -5.35 -8.80
N ARG A 142 16.47 -4.31 -9.49
CA ARG A 142 15.94 -3.07 -8.86
C ARG A 142 14.67 -3.30 -8.03
N ALA A 143 13.93 -4.38 -8.30
CA ALA A 143 12.71 -4.70 -7.57
C ALA A 143 13.00 -5.15 -6.13
N VAL A 144 14.16 -5.73 -5.85
CA VAL A 144 14.55 -6.14 -4.49
C VAL A 144 14.62 -4.94 -3.54
N ARG A 145 15.28 -3.85 -3.96
CA ARG A 145 15.38 -2.63 -3.14
C ARG A 145 14.00 -1.96 -2.95
N ALA A 146 13.20 -1.92 -4.01
CA ALA A 146 11.86 -1.36 -3.93
C ALA A 146 10.96 -2.18 -3.00
N GLY A 147 11.01 -3.51 -3.10
CA GLY A 147 10.27 -4.41 -2.21
C GLY A 147 10.73 -4.34 -0.76
N PHE A 148 12.01 -4.11 -0.49
CA PHE A 148 12.49 -3.87 0.88
C PHE A 148 11.87 -2.60 1.48
N ARG A 149 11.86 -1.49 0.74
CA ARG A 149 11.20 -0.25 1.19
C ARG A 149 9.70 -0.42 1.36
N TYR A 150 9.07 -1.18 0.47
CA TYR A 150 7.67 -1.57 0.56
C TYR A 150 7.39 -2.32 1.86
N ALA A 151 8.13 -3.40 2.12
CA ALA A 151 7.98 -4.21 3.33
C ALA A 151 8.20 -3.39 4.62
N LEU A 152 9.22 -2.52 4.63
CA LEU A 152 9.53 -1.67 5.79
C LEU A 152 8.36 -0.72 6.11
N LEU A 153 7.84 -0.01 5.11
CA LEU A 153 6.73 0.93 5.31
C LEU A 153 5.45 0.22 5.73
N HIS A 154 5.13 -0.93 5.12
CA HIS A 154 3.95 -1.71 5.50
C HIS A 154 4.11 -2.33 6.89
N GLY A 155 5.31 -2.79 7.28
CA GLY A 155 5.59 -3.24 8.64
C GLY A 155 5.40 -2.15 9.69
N VAL A 156 5.85 -0.92 9.40
CA VAL A 156 5.58 0.24 10.29
C VAL A 156 4.08 0.53 10.35
N GLY A 157 3.39 0.56 9.18
CA GLY A 157 1.94 0.77 9.12
C GLY A 157 1.16 -0.29 9.90
N GLY A 158 1.51 -1.57 9.71
CA GLY A 158 0.89 -2.68 10.42
C GLY A 158 1.14 -2.65 11.93
N THR A 159 2.36 -2.28 12.36
CA THR A 159 2.65 -2.10 13.79
C THR A 159 1.80 -0.98 14.42
N LEU A 160 1.60 0.14 13.72
CA LEU A 160 0.72 1.21 14.19
C LEU A 160 -0.75 0.76 14.24
N LEU A 161 -1.20 0.01 13.22
CA LEU A 161 -2.56 -0.56 13.22
C LEU A 161 -2.73 -1.58 14.34
N LEU A 162 -1.75 -2.45 14.59
CA LEU A 162 -1.75 -3.37 15.73
C LEU A 162 -1.85 -2.61 17.05
N GLY A 163 -1.07 -1.53 17.22
CA GLY A 163 -1.16 -0.64 18.38
C GLY A 163 -2.56 -0.04 18.54
N ALA A 164 -3.21 0.38 17.45
CA ALA A 164 -4.59 0.86 17.44
C ALA A 164 -5.57 -0.22 17.92
N ILE A 165 -5.41 -1.44 17.43
CA ILE A 165 -6.27 -2.60 17.76
C ILE A 165 -6.15 -2.97 19.25
N VAL A 166 -4.93 -3.00 19.79
CA VAL A 166 -4.68 -3.25 21.22
C VAL A 166 -5.29 -2.15 22.08
N TRP A 167 -5.17 -0.89 21.66
CA TRP A 167 -5.76 0.25 22.38
C TRP A 167 -7.30 0.23 22.31
N HIS A 168 -7.85 -0.16 21.16
CA HIS A 168 -9.29 -0.39 21.02
C HIS A 168 -9.79 -1.45 21.99
N TYR A 169 -9.09 -2.59 22.08
CA TYR A 169 -9.44 -3.63 23.04
C TYR A 169 -9.42 -3.13 24.48
N ALA A 170 -8.40 -2.37 24.86
CA ALA A 170 -8.30 -1.78 26.20
C ALA A 170 -9.48 -0.84 26.53
N ALA A 171 -10.06 -0.18 25.52
CA ALA A 171 -11.18 0.73 25.68
C ALA A 171 -12.55 0.05 25.55
N ALA A 172 -12.71 -0.91 24.64
CA ALA A 172 -13.97 -1.55 24.28
C ALA A 172 -14.15 -2.97 24.86
N GLY A 173 -13.08 -3.63 25.30
CA GLY A 173 -13.09 -5.00 25.82
C GLY A 173 -13.33 -6.10 24.76
N THR A 174 -13.29 -5.76 23.47
CA THR A 174 -13.51 -6.68 22.36
C THR A 174 -12.64 -6.35 21.17
N PHE A 175 -12.33 -7.36 20.33
CA PHE A 175 -11.72 -7.19 19.02
C PHE A 175 -12.73 -7.28 17.87
N LEU A 176 -13.98 -7.61 18.13
CA LEU A 176 -15.02 -7.67 17.10
C LEU A 176 -15.26 -6.28 16.51
N PHE A 177 -15.64 -6.23 15.24
CA PHE A 177 -16.02 -4.96 14.62
C PHE A 177 -17.29 -4.42 15.28
N THR A 178 -17.23 -3.16 15.71
CA THR A 178 -18.36 -2.42 16.26
C THR A 178 -18.91 -1.45 15.22
N GLY A 179 -20.19 -1.12 15.32
CA GLY A 179 -20.82 -0.13 14.43
C GLY A 179 -20.21 1.26 14.55
N ASP A 180 -19.60 1.58 15.70
CA ASP A 180 -18.99 2.88 16.00
C ASP A 180 -17.50 2.95 15.56
N GLY A 181 -16.93 1.85 15.05
CA GLY A 181 -15.53 1.77 14.66
C GLY A 181 -14.56 1.60 15.84
N LEU A 182 -13.38 2.23 15.76
CA LEU A 182 -12.34 2.11 16.80
C LEU A 182 -12.63 3.01 18.00
N ALA A 183 -12.62 2.45 19.20
CA ALA A 183 -12.94 3.15 20.43
C ALA A 183 -11.76 3.99 20.99
N GLY A 184 -12.10 5.03 21.74
CA GLY A 184 -11.14 5.92 22.41
C GLY A 184 -10.53 6.97 21.48
N VAL A 185 -9.54 7.71 21.97
CA VAL A 185 -8.90 8.81 21.23
C VAL A 185 -7.63 8.33 20.49
N VAL A 186 -6.89 7.43 21.08
CA VAL A 186 -5.57 7.00 20.56
C VAL A 186 -5.72 5.99 19.43
N ALA A 187 -6.64 5.02 19.55
CA ALA A 187 -6.83 3.98 18.55
C ALA A 187 -7.18 4.55 17.15
N PRO A 188 -8.14 5.48 17.00
CA PRO A 188 -8.43 6.08 15.70
C PRO A 188 -7.22 6.80 15.07
N VAL A 189 -6.42 7.53 15.86
CA VAL A 189 -5.24 8.25 15.36
C VAL A 189 -4.17 7.27 14.87
N LEU A 190 -3.84 6.24 15.64
CA LEU A 190 -2.89 5.21 15.23
C LEU A 190 -3.37 4.45 13.98
N ALA A 191 -4.67 4.13 13.92
CA ALA A 191 -5.26 3.46 12.76
C ALA A 191 -5.25 4.35 11.52
N ALA A 192 -5.58 5.64 11.64
CA ALA A 192 -5.54 6.58 10.53
C ALA A 192 -4.14 6.63 9.89
N VAL A 193 -3.07 6.66 10.69
CA VAL A 193 -1.69 6.65 10.20
C VAL A 193 -1.31 5.26 9.67
N GLY A 194 -1.60 4.18 10.41
CA GLY A 194 -1.26 2.81 10.04
C GLY A 194 -1.93 2.38 8.73
N ILE A 195 -3.23 2.57 8.62
CA ILE A 195 -4.00 2.31 7.39
C ILE A 195 -3.62 3.34 6.31
N GLY A 196 -3.27 4.57 6.72
CA GLY A 196 -2.78 5.65 5.86
C GLY A 196 -1.57 5.26 5.01
N VAL A 197 -0.69 4.38 5.51
CA VAL A 197 0.40 3.78 4.73
C VAL A 197 -0.18 2.99 3.55
N ASN A 198 -1.14 2.09 3.80
CA ASN A 198 -1.70 1.22 2.77
C ASN A 198 -2.51 1.98 1.72
N VAL A 199 -3.29 2.99 2.12
CA VAL A 199 -4.05 3.84 1.17
C VAL A 199 -3.18 4.90 0.49
N GLY A 200 -1.96 5.11 0.98
CA GLY A 200 -1.00 6.06 0.40
C GLY A 200 -1.30 7.52 0.76
N PHE A 201 -1.52 7.85 2.03
CA PHE A 201 -1.62 9.23 2.51
C PHE A 201 -0.41 10.04 2.06
N ILE A 202 -0.62 11.34 1.81
CA ILE A 202 0.48 12.24 1.44
C ILE A 202 1.55 12.19 2.54
N GLY A 203 2.79 11.93 2.13
CA GLY A 203 3.90 11.66 3.04
C GLY A 203 4.17 10.16 3.30
N LEU A 204 3.16 9.29 3.17
CA LEU A 204 3.28 7.84 3.40
C LEU A 204 3.20 7.01 2.10
N HIS A 205 3.06 7.64 0.94
CA HIS A 205 2.73 7.04 -0.36
C HIS A 205 3.93 6.62 -1.21
N ALA A 206 5.15 7.04 -0.87
CA ALA A 206 6.30 6.94 -1.78
C ALA A 206 6.66 5.51 -2.21
N TRP A 207 6.22 4.51 -1.45
CA TRP A 207 6.33 3.10 -1.84
C TRP A 207 5.56 2.76 -3.13
N LEU A 208 4.43 3.43 -3.40
CA LEU A 208 3.61 3.21 -4.60
C LEU A 208 4.39 3.47 -5.91
N PRO A 209 4.89 4.70 -6.17
CA PRO A 209 5.63 5.02 -7.39
C PRO A 209 7.02 4.38 -7.44
N ASP A 210 7.55 3.90 -6.32
CA ASP A 210 8.83 3.19 -6.27
C ASP A 210 8.68 1.70 -6.59
N THR A 211 7.62 1.06 -6.11
CA THR A 211 7.50 -0.40 -6.14
C THR A 211 6.77 -0.89 -7.38
N TYR A 212 5.64 -0.30 -7.75
CA TYR A 212 4.80 -0.82 -8.82
C TYR A 212 5.42 -0.82 -10.23
N PRO A 213 6.33 0.10 -10.58
CA PRO A 213 7.01 0.06 -11.86
C PRO A 213 8.13 -1.00 -11.97
N ARG A 214 8.56 -1.61 -10.87
CA ARG A 214 9.79 -2.41 -10.84
C ARG A 214 9.64 -3.89 -11.16
N PRO A 215 8.59 -4.60 -10.70
CA PRO A 215 8.45 -6.03 -11.00
C PRO A 215 7.97 -6.27 -12.43
N HIS A 216 7.80 -7.54 -12.77
CA HIS A 216 7.21 -7.95 -14.04
C HIS A 216 5.88 -7.24 -14.32
N ILE A 217 5.61 -6.94 -15.59
CA ILE A 217 4.41 -6.19 -15.99
C ILE A 217 3.11 -6.79 -15.46
N ALA A 218 3.02 -8.13 -15.40
CA ALA A 218 1.87 -8.82 -14.85
C ALA A 218 1.77 -8.67 -13.31
N ALA A 219 2.89 -8.64 -12.59
CA ALA A 219 2.89 -8.39 -11.16
C ALA A 219 2.35 -6.99 -10.82
N SER A 220 2.63 -5.99 -11.67
CA SER A 220 2.06 -4.63 -11.51
C SER A 220 0.54 -4.62 -11.59
N VAL A 221 -0.09 -5.54 -12.35
CA VAL A 221 -1.55 -5.68 -12.40
C VAL A 221 -2.11 -6.15 -11.06
N PHE A 222 -1.47 -7.11 -10.38
CA PHE A 222 -1.88 -7.52 -9.03
C PHE A 222 -1.65 -6.41 -8.01
N LEU A 223 -0.47 -5.79 -8.02
CA LEU A 223 -0.12 -4.74 -7.05
C LEU A 223 -1.09 -3.56 -7.09
N CYS A 224 -1.59 -3.18 -8.26
CA CYS A 224 -2.51 -2.06 -8.38
C CYS A 224 -3.93 -2.32 -7.82
N VAL A 225 -4.24 -3.57 -7.44
CA VAL A 225 -5.58 -3.99 -7.01
C VAL A 225 -5.72 -4.04 -5.49
N PHE A 226 -4.94 -4.90 -4.82
CA PHE A 226 -5.33 -5.42 -3.51
C PHE A 226 -4.99 -4.50 -2.33
N THR A 227 -3.71 -4.19 -2.08
CA THR A 227 -3.25 -3.48 -0.86
C THR A 227 -4.01 -2.18 -0.59
N THR A 228 -4.11 -1.30 -1.57
CA THR A 228 -4.74 0.02 -1.37
C THR A 228 -6.25 -0.08 -1.13
N LYS A 229 -6.94 -1.07 -1.71
CA LYS A 229 -8.39 -1.25 -1.56
C LYS A 229 -8.74 -1.98 -0.26
N THR A 230 -7.92 -2.95 0.13
CA THR A 230 -7.98 -3.50 1.50
C THR A 230 -7.74 -2.39 2.52
N GLY A 231 -6.85 -1.42 2.22
CA GLY A 231 -6.67 -0.21 3.01
C GLY A 231 -7.94 0.64 3.12
N VAL A 232 -8.66 0.86 2.01
CA VAL A 232 -9.95 1.59 2.04
C VAL A 232 -10.99 0.83 2.86
N TYR A 233 -11.04 -0.51 2.73
CA TYR A 233 -11.92 -1.35 3.55
C TYR A 233 -11.59 -1.22 5.04
N GLY A 234 -10.31 -1.31 5.42
CA GLY A 234 -9.87 -1.12 6.81
C GLY A 234 -10.18 0.29 7.33
N MET A 235 -10.02 1.33 6.48
CA MET A 235 -10.37 2.71 6.83
C MET A 235 -11.87 2.85 7.13
N PHE A 236 -12.73 2.22 6.34
CA PHE A 236 -14.17 2.18 6.59
C PHE A 236 -14.50 1.45 7.90
N ARG A 237 -13.85 0.31 8.18
CA ARG A 237 -14.06 -0.41 9.46
C ARG A 237 -13.62 0.41 10.67
N ALA A 238 -12.57 1.22 10.52
CA ALA A 238 -12.09 2.09 11.58
C ALA A 238 -12.97 3.33 11.79
N PHE A 239 -13.58 3.86 10.72
CA PHE A 239 -14.34 5.11 10.70
C PHE A 239 -15.66 4.94 9.93
N PRO A 240 -16.60 4.09 10.38
CA PRO A 240 -17.83 3.78 9.64
C PRO A 240 -18.75 5.01 9.50
N GLU A 241 -18.77 5.92 10.50
CA GLU A 241 -19.55 7.16 10.48
C GLU A 241 -18.85 8.30 9.71
N GLY A 242 -17.59 8.07 9.28
CA GLY A 242 -16.75 9.07 8.66
C GLY A 242 -15.91 9.86 9.66
N GLU A 243 -14.89 10.55 9.13
CA GLU A 243 -14.02 11.48 9.87
C GLU A 243 -13.56 12.57 8.90
N ILE A 244 -13.89 13.82 9.21
CA ILE A 244 -13.67 14.93 8.27
C ILE A 244 -12.19 15.17 7.93
N ALA A 245 -11.28 14.92 8.85
CA ALA A 245 -9.85 15.03 8.60
C ALA A 245 -9.39 14.00 7.53
N ILE A 246 -9.96 12.79 7.55
CA ILE A 246 -9.74 11.76 6.54
C ILE A 246 -10.33 12.19 5.19
N ALA A 247 -11.51 12.84 5.19
CA ALA A 247 -12.11 13.35 3.96
C ALA A 247 -11.22 14.41 3.28
N TYR A 248 -10.68 15.35 4.05
CA TYR A 248 -9.73 16.36 3.54
C TYR A 248 -8.44 15.71 3.03
N MET A 249 -7.87 14.74 3.77
CA MET A 249 -6.70 14.00 3.31
C MET A 249 -6.96 13.32 1.97
N GLY A 250 -8.11 12.65 1.81
CA GLY A 250 -8.51 12.02 0.57
C GLY A 250 -8.63 13.02 -0.59
N ALA A 251 -9.25 14.17 -0.36
CA ALA A 251 -9.38 15.23 -1.37
C ALA A 251 -8.01 15.81 -1.79
N LEU A 252 -7.11 16.02 -0.84
CA LEU A 252 -5.73 16.44 -1.10
C LEU A 252 -4.95 15.37 -1.87
N MET A 253 -5.12 14.08 -1.54
CA MET A 253 -4.52 12.97 -2.30
C MET A 253 -4.97 12.97 -3.76
N ALA A 254 -6.24 13.31 -4.03
CA ALA A 254 -6.77 13.36 -5.40
C ALA A 254 -6.00 14.39 -6.25
N VAL A 255 -5.75 15.59 -5.72
CA VAL A 255 -5.02 16.66 -6.40
C VAL A 255 -3.52 16.34 -6.47
N PHE A 256 -2.91 15.99 -5.34
CA PHE A 256 -1.47 15.71 -5.27
C PHE A 256 -1.06 14.56 -6.19
N GLY A 257 -1.79 13.45 -6.14
CA GLY A 257 -1.50 12.29 -6.98
C GLY A 257 -1.64 12.57 -8.47
N ALA A 258 -2.67 13.34 -8.89
CA ALA A 258 -2.85 13.75 -10.28
C ALA A 258 -1.74 14.72 -10.74
N GLY A 259 -1.35 15.67 -9.89
CA GLY A 259 -0.26 16.59 -10.14
C GLY A 259 1.09 15.89 -10.30
N MET A 260 1.43 15.00 -9.37
CA MET A 260 2.67 14.22 -9.44
C MET A 260 2.69 13.26 -10.63
N ALA A 261 1.57 12.64 -10.99
CA ALA A 261 1.45 11.79 -12.17
C ALA A 261 1.74 12.56 -13.46
N LEU A 262 1.23 13.79 -13.56
CA LEU A 262 1.45 14.64 -14.71
C LEU A 262 2.92 14.95 -14.97
N LEU A 263 3.74 14.97 -13.91
CA LEU A 263 5.17 15.24 -13.97
C LEU A 263 6.03 13.99 -14.28
N GLN A 264 5.43 12.79 -14.41
CA GLN A 264 6.18 11.56 -14.69
C GLN A 264 6.37 11.31 -16.19
N GLY A 265 7.57 10.85 -16.58
CA GLY A 265 7.89 10.32 -17.90
C GLY A 265 7.74 8.78 -18.00
N ASP A 266 7.90 8.06 -16.90
CA ASP A 266 7.70 6.60 -16.83
C ASP A 266 6.19 6.28 -16.74
N MET A 267 5.71 5.41 -17.65
CA MET A 267 4.27 5.08 -17.77
C MET A 267 3.72 4.41 -16.51
N ARG A 268 4.43 3.42 -15.94
CA ARG A 268 3.96 2.72 -14.74
C ARG A 268 4.04 3.59 -13.50
N ARG A 269 5.03 4.48 -13.42
CA ARG A 269 5.15 5.47 -12.35
C ARG A 269 4.02 6.50 -12.40
N LEU A 270 3.66 6.98 -13.60
CA LEU A 270 2.48 7.83 -13.82
C LEU A 270 1.21 7.12 -13.33
N LEU A 271 1.02 5.86 -13.72
CA LEU A 271 -0.12 5.07 -13.26
C LEU A 271 -0.12 4.88 -11.73
N SER A 272 1.04 4.75 -11.10
CA SER A 272 1.16 4.57 -9.65
C SER A 272 0.69 5.82 -8.87
N TYR A 273 1.11 7.02 -9.28
CA TYR A 273 0.59 8.26 -8.67
C TYR A 273 -0.91 8.43 -8.90
N HIS A 274 -1.43 7.97 -10.04
CA HIS A 274 -2.88 7.95 -10.26
C HIS A 274 -3.62 6.92 -9.41
N ILE A 275 -2.95 5.90 -8.85
CA ILE A 275 -3.58 5.08 -7.80
C ILE A 275 -3.82 5.95 -6.58
N GLN A 276 -2.80 6.69 -6.11
CA GLN A 276 -2.96 7.61 -4.98
C GLN A 276 -4.08 8.63 -5.22
N SER A 277 -4.10 9.25 -6.41
CA SER A 277 -5.16 10.18 -6.77
C SER A 277 -6.56 9.58 -6.68
N GLN A 278 -6.77 8.37 -7.22
CA GLN A 278 -8.09 7.75 -7.24
C GLN A 278 -8.49 7.13 -5.88
N VAL A 279 -7.53 6.60 -5.13
CA VAL A 279 -7.75 6.18 -3.74
C VAL A 279 -8.13 7.40 -2.88
N GLY A 280 -7.64 8.59 -3.24
CA GLY A 280 -8.07 9.84 -2.63
C GLY A 280 -9.59 10.07 -2.68
N TYR A 281 -10.26 9.76 -3.81
CA TYR A 281 -11.73 9.80 -3.89
C TYR A 281 -12.40 8.79 -2.95
N MET A 282 -11.84 7.57 -2.83
CA MET A 282 -12.38 6.54 -1.95
C MET A 282 -12.24 6.94 -0.48
N VAL A 283 -11.06 7.43 -0.10
CA VAL A 283 -10.75 7.93 1.25
C VAL A 283 -11.63 9.14 1.58
N ALA A 284 -11.81 10.08 0.62
CA ALA A 284 -12.72 11.21 0.79
C ALA A 284 -14.17 10.74 1.03
N GLY A 285 -14.63 9.75 0.27
CA GLY A 285 -15.97 9.19 0.44
C GLY A 285 -16.16 8.49 1.79
N VAL A 286 -15.18 7.70 2.25
CA VAL A 286 -15.19 7.10 3.60
C VAL A 286 -15.17 8.19 4.67
N GLY A 287 -14.29 9.18 4.55
CA GLY A 287 -14.17 10.27 5.54
C GLY A 287 -15.40 11.17 5.60
N LEU A 288 -16.10 11.39 4.48
CA LEU A 288 -17.38 12.11 4.46
C LEU A 288 -18.49 11.37 5.22
N GLY A 289 -18.44 10.05 5.25
CA GLY A 289 -19.44 9.21 5.91
C GLY A 289 -20.86 9.34 5.33
N GLY A 290 -21.77 8.53 5.85
CA GLY A 290 -23.17 8.47 5.44
C GLY A 290 -23.41 7.70 4.13
N ALA A 291 -24.68 7.36 3.87
CA ALA A 291 -25.06 6.37 2.88
C ALA A 291 -24.51 6.60 1.46
N LEU A 292 -24.71 7.80 0.90
CA LEU A 292 -24.25 8.11 -0.47
C LEU A 292 -22.73 8.15 -0.60
N ALA A 293 -22.03 8.74 0.37
CA ALA A 293 -20.57 8.86 0.33
C ALA A 293 -19.89 7.50 0.43
N THR A 294 -20.35 6.65 1.34
CA THR A 294 -19.87 5.29 1.54
C THR A 294 -20.14 4.41 0.32
N ALA A 295 -21.38 4.45 -0.22
CA ALA A 295 -21.74 3.75 -1.45
C ALA A 295 -20.85 4.23 -2.63
N GLY A 296 -20.62 5.54 -2.74
CA GLY A 296 -19.72 6.13 -3.73
C GLY A 296 -18.28 5.68 -3.59
N ALA A 297 -17.75 5.62 -2.36
CA ALA A 297 -16.41 5.14 -2.07
C ALA A 297 -16.21 3.69 -2.52
N PHE A 298 -17.13 2.78 -2.14
CA PHE A 298 -17.05 1.36 -2.52
C PHE A 298 -17.37 1.13 -4.00
N GLY A 299 -18.30 1.91 -4.58
CA GLY A 299 -18.53 1.92 -6.03
C GLY A 299 -17.27 2.37 -6.78
N HIS A 300 -16.51 3.32 -6.21
CA HIS A 300 -15.23 3.75 -6.80
C HIS A 300 -14.13 2.71 -6.60
N VAL A 301 -14.09 1.99 -5.48
CA VAL A 301 -13.22 0.81 -5.30
C VAL A 301 -13.44 -0.20 -6.42
N PHE A 302 -14.70 -0.60 -6.65
CA PHE A 302 -15.06 -1.58 -7.68
C PHE A 302 -14.65 -1.12 -9.08
N ASN A 303 -15.05 0.08 -9.46
CA ASN A 303 -14.77 0.65 -10.78
C ASN A 303 -13.27 0.90 -11.02
N HIS A 304 -12.57 1.39 -9.98
CA HIS A 304 -11.14 1.66 -10.07
C HIS A 304 -10.34 0.37 -10.29
N ILE A 305 -10.69 -0.71 -9.63
CA ILE A 305 -10.03 -2.00 -9.83
C ILE A 305 -10.13 -2.41 -11.30
N LEU A 306 -11.30 -2.26 -11.93
CA LEU A 306 -11.50 -2.57 -13.35
C LEU A 306 -10.61 -1.71 -14.26
N TYR A 307 -10.82 -0.42 -14.28
CA TYR A 307 -10.11 0.43 -15.24
C TYR A 307 -8.60 0.55 -14.94
N LYS A 308 -8.20 0.40 -13.66
CA LYS A 308 -6.79 0.46 -13.31
C LYS A 308 -6.02 -0.77 -13.74
N SER A 309 -6.60 -1.95 -13.53
CA SER A 309 -6.04 -3.19 -14.07
C SER A 309 -5.92 -3.15 -15.59
N LEU A 310 -6.95 -2.62 -16.27
CA LEU A 310 -6.92 -2.44 -17.71
C LEU A 310 -5.80 -1.49 -18.16
N LEU A 311 -5.59 -0.38 -17.46
CA LEU A 311 -4.47 0.55 -17.72
C LEU A 311 -3.11 -0.13 -17.56
N PHE A 312 -2.91 -0.89 -16.47
CA PHE A 312 -1.66 -1.63 -16.27
C PHE A 312 -1.48 -2.74 -17.31
N MET A 313 -2.56 -3.41 -17.73
CA MET A 313 -2.49 -4.41 -18.81
C MET A 313 -2.12 -3.77 -20.15
N THR A 314 -2.71 -2.63 -20.51
CA THR A 314 -2.45 -1.96 -21.79
C THR A 314 -1.03 -1.39 -21.85
N VAL A 315 -0.60 -0.67 -20.80
CA VAL A 315 0.79 -0.20 -20.66
C VAL A 315 1.77 -1.38 -20.59
N GLY A 316 1.39 -2.45 -19.88
CA GLY A 316 2.18 -3.68 -19.83
C GLY A 316 2.36 -4.34 -21.19
N VAL A 317 1.33 -4.35 -22.05
CA VAL A 317 1.46 -4.82 -23.45
C VAL A 317 2.41 -3.92 -24.24
N VAL A 318 2.32 -2.60 -24.09
CA VAL A 318 3.26 -1.67 -24.76
C VAL A 318 4.69 -2.02 -24.34
N ILE A 319 4.98 -2.07 -23.05
CA ILE A 319 6.31 -2.41 -22.54
C ILE A 319 6.78 -3.80 -23.01
N TYR A 320 5.90 -4.80 -22.97
CA TYR A 320 6.21 -6.17 -23.39
C TYR A 320 6.57 -6.28 -24.87
N ARG A 321 6.05 -5.38 -25.71
CA ARG A 321 6.24 -5.39 -27.16
C ARG A 321 7.35 -4.46 -27.64
N THR A 322 7.60 -3.37 -26.93
CA THR A 322 8.61 -2.37 -27.33
C THR A 322 9.89 -2.48 -26.49
N GLY A 323 9.78 -2.93 -25.24
CA GLY A 323 10.85 -2.84 -24.25
C GLY A 323 10.93 -1.46 -23.56
N GLU A 324 10.16 -0.46 -24.04
CA GLU A 324 10.26 0.93 -23.58
C GLU A 324 9.27 1.23 -22.45
N GLU A 325 9.74 1.93 -21.43
CA GLU A 325 8.95 2.35 -20.26
C GLU A 325 8.65 3.86 -20.26
N HIS A 326 9.45 4.67 -20.99
CA HIS A 326 9.37 6.11 -21.02
C HIS A 326 8.54 6.63 -22.18
N LEU A 327 7.78 7.70 -21.94
CA LEU A 327 6.89 8.32 -22.93
C LEU A 327 7.65 8.90 -24.14
N ASP A 328 8.86 9.41 -23.90
CA ASP A 328 9.68 10.08 -24.92
C ASP A 328 10.25 9.08 -25.97
N ASP A 329 10.29 7.78 -25.61
CA ASP A 329 10.83 6.71 -26.46
C ASP A 329 9.73 6.01 -27.29
N LEU A 330 8.48 6.49 -27.21
CA LEU A 330 7.30 5.88 -27.82
C LEU A 330 6.61 6.83 -28.80
N GLY A 331 5.69 6.30 -29.62
CA GLY A 331 4.86 7.11 -30.51
C GLY A 331 4.10 6.29 -31.55
N GLY A 332 2.94 6.80 -32.01
CA GLY A 332 2.18 6.26 -33.13
C GLY A 332 1.68 4.80 -32.98
N LEU A 333 1.71 4.23 -31.77
CA LEU A 333 1.46 2.80 -31.54
C LEU A 333 0.01 2.36 -31.79
N TRP A 334 -0.94 3.30 -31.96
CA TRP A 334 -2.32 2.94 -32.26
C TRP A 334 -2.47 2.10 -33.56
N ARG A 335 -1.59 2.29 -34.55
CA ARG A 335 -1.58 1.54 -35.80
C ARG A 335 -1.04 0.11 -35.61
N LYS A 336 -0.03 -0.05 -34.74
CA LYS A 336 0.65 -1.32 -34.47
C LYS A 336 -0.09 -2.15 -33.40
N LEU A 337 -0.75 -1.49 -32.45
CA LEU A 337 -1.47 -2.09 -31.31
C LEU A 337 -2.93 -1.59 -31.21
N PRO A 338 -3.78 -1.73 -32.25
CA PRO A 338 -5.09 -1.08 -32.29
C PRO A 338 -6.03 -1.51 -31.15
N LEU A 339 -6.11 -2.80 -30.82
CA LEU A 339 -6.96 -3.26 -29.72
C LEU A 339 -6.45 -2.73 -28.36
N THR A 340 -5.13 -2.67 -28.16
CA THR A 340 -4.53 -2.11 -26.94
C THR A 340 -4.82 -0.63 -26.83
N ALA A 341 -4.79 0.12 -27.94
CA ALA A 341 -5.13 1.55 -27.97
C ALA A 341 -6.61 1.78 -27.62
N VAL A 342 -7.53 0.97 -28.15
CA VAL A 342 -8.97 1.04 -27.81
C VAL A 342 -9.19 0.68 -26.32
N ALA A 343 -8.57 -0.39 -25.83
CA ALA A 343 -8.67 -0.79 -24.42
C ALA A 343 -8.10 0.30 -23.49
N PHE A 344 -6.99 0.93 -23.88
CA PHE A 344 -6.43 2.08 -23.17
C PHE A 344 -7.40 3.26 -23.16
N LEU A 345 -8.01 3.60 -24.30
CA LEU A 345 -8.98 4.70 -24.39
C LEU A 345 -10.18 4.47 -23.47
N ILE A 346 -10.76 3.25 -23.46
CA ILE A 346 -11.84 2.88 -22.54
C ILE A 346 -11.41 3.08 -21.09
N ALA A 347 -10.23 2.60 -20.72
CA ALA A 347 -9.72 2.74 -19.36
C ALA A 347 -9.40 4.20 -19.00
N ALA A 348 -8.87 4.98 -19.93
CA ALA A 348 -8.56 6.40 -19.76
C ALA A 348 -9.83 7.25 -19.56
N LEU A 349 -10.87 7.01 -20.35
CA LEU A 349 -12.16 7.67 -20.18
C LEU A 349 -12.85 7.24 -18.89
N SER A 350 -12.70 5.96 -18.51
CA SER A 350 -13.21 5.44 -17.24
C SER A 350 -12.56 6.13 -16.03
N ILE A 351 -11.24 6.14 -15.95
CA ILE A 351 -10.52 6.74 -14.81
C ILE A 351 -10.72 8.26 -14.75
N ALA A 352 -10.81 8.93 -15.89
CA ALA A 352 -11.08 10.35 -15.94
C ALA A 352 -12.50 10.70 -15.46
N GLY A 353 -13.45 9.76 -15.55
CA GLY A 353 -14.85 9.99 -15.21
C GLY A 353 -15.62 10.66 -16.34
N PHE A 354 -15.35 10.23 -17.58
CA PHE A 354 -16.10 10.73 -18.75
C PHE A 354 -17.49 10.07 -18.80
N PRO A 355 -18.56 10.82 -19.14
CA PRO A 355 -19.92 10.26 -19.28
C PRO A 355 -19.95 9.02 -20.17
N GLY A 356 -20.68 7.98 -19.76
CA GLY A 356 -20.75 6.70 -20.47
C GLY A 356 -19.78 5.63 -19.97
N PHE A 357 -18.89 5.96 -19.02
CA PHE A 357 -17.92 5.03 -18.42
C PHE A 357 -18.11 4.91 -16.92
N ASN A 358 -17.71 3.78 -16.36
CA ASN A 358 -17.99 3.41 -14.98
C ASN A 358 -17.43 4.40 -13.93
N GLY A 359 -16.28 5.03 -14.18
CA GLY A 359 -15.70 6.02 -13.27
C GLY A 359 -16.57 7.28 -13.11
N PHE A 360 -17.33 7.66 -14.12
CA PHE A 360 -18.30 8.76 -14.07
C PHE A 360 -19.36 8.52 -12.98
N VAL A 361 -19.87 7.30 -12.91
CA VAL A 361 -20.91 6.93 -11.93
C VAL A 361 -20.39 7.08 -10.50
N SER A 362 -19.29 6.42 -10.18
CA SER A 362 -18.79 6.38 -8.81
C SER A 362 -18.14 7.67 -8.33
N LYS A 363 -17.44 8.42 -9.21
CA LYS A 363 -16.95 9.75 -8.86
C LYS A 363 -18.08 10.73 -8.59
N GLY A 364 -19.13 10.70 -9.43
CA GLY A 364 -20.30 11.54 -9.24
C GLY A 364 -21.02 11.29 -7.91
N MET A 365 -21.05 10.03 -7.42
CA MET A 365 -21.59 9.74 -6.09
C MET A 365 -20.79 10.43 -4.97
N VAL A 366 -19.45 10.37 -5.02
CA VAL A 366 -18.58 11.00 -4.00
C VAL A 366 -18.67 12.54 -4.09
N LEU A 367 -18.62 13.09 -5.31
CA LEU A 367 -18.79 14.54 -5.55
C LEU A 367 -20.16 15.01 -5.08
N GLY A 368 -21.23 14.28 -5.43
CA GLY A 368 -22.59 14.59 -5.01
C GLY A 368 -22.77 14.53 -3.50
N ALA A 369 -22.09 13.61 -2.82
CA ALA A 369 -22.10 13.52 -1.36
C ALA A 369 -21.40 14.74 -0.72
N ALA A 370 -20.24 15.14 -1.24
CA ALA A 370 -19.51 16.32 -0.76
C ALA A 370 -20.35 17.60 -0.94
N HIS A 371 -20.97 17.76 -2.11
CA HIS A 371 -21.83 18.90 -2.42
C HIS A 371 -23.09 18.95 -1.54
N LYS A 372 -23.81 17.80 -1.39
CA LYS A 372 -25.02 17.71 -0.55
C LYS A 372 -24.74 18.01 0.94
N LYS A 373 -23.53 17.68 1.42
CA LYS A 373 -23.08 17.96 2.79
C LYS A 373 -22.47 19.35 2.96
N HIS A 374 -22.42 20.19 1.91
CA HIS A 374 -21.84 21.53 1.90
C HIS A 374 -20.35 21.58 2.26
N TYR A 375 -19.59 20.55 1.89
CA TYR A 375 -18.13 20.53 2.00
C TYR A 375 -17.50 21.05 0.70
N ASP A 376 -17.70 22.32 0.41
CA ASP A 376 -17.32 22.95 -0.87
C ASP A 376 -15.82 22.83 -1.17
N VAL A 377 -14.96 22.97 -0.16
CA VAL A 377 -13.51 22.83 -0.36
C VAL A 377 -13.15 21.42 -0.81
N ILE A 378 -13.73 20.39 -0.18
CA ILE A 378 -13.51 18.98 -0.59
C ILE A 378 -14.01 18.77 -2.01
N TRP A 379 -15.20 19.29 -2.33
CA TRP A 379 -15.78 19.20 -3.66
C TRP A 379 -14.87 19.84 -4.73
N TYR A 380 -14.38 21.10 -4.52
CA TYR A 380 -13.46 21.76 -5.46
C TYR A 380 -12.12 21.03 -5.58
N LEU A 381 -11.57 20.48 -4.52
CA LEU A 381 -10.33 19.68 -4.58
C LEU A 381 -10.53 18.41 -5.40
N LEU A 382 -11.66 17.71 -5.22
CA LEU A 382 -11.98 16.52 -6.02
C LEU A 382 -12.17 16.87 -7.51
N LEU A 383 -12.85 17.98 -7.84
CA LEU A 383 -12.94 18.47 -9.22
C LEU A 383 -11.57 18.79 -9.82
N ALA A 384 -10.70 19.48 -9.08
CA ALA A 384 -9.33 19.77 -9.51
C ALA A 384 -8.52 18.49 -9.76
N GLY A 385 -8.67 17.47 -8.91
CA GLY A 385 -8.12 16.13 -9.13
C GLY A 385 -8.67 15.49 -10.42
N GLY A 386 -9.95 15.72 -10.73
CA GLY A 386 -10.60 15.30 -11.97
C GLY A 386 -9.95 15.92 -13.21
N VAL A 387 -9.79 17.25 -13.25
CA VAL A 387 -9.10 17.95 -14.34
C VAL A 387 -7.68 17.41 -14.53
N GLY A 388 -6.91 17.27 -13.44
CA GLY A 388 -5.57 16.71 -13.47
C GLY A 388 -5.53 15.28 -14.01
N THR A 389 -6.59 14.48 -13.74
CA THR A 389 -6.73 13.12 -14.28
C THR A 389 -6.93 13.14 -15.79
N PHE A 390 -7.87 13.94 -16.31
CA PHE A 390 -8.05 14.10 -17.76
C PHE A 390 -6.75 14.50 -18.45
N LEU A 391 -6.09 15.52 -17.94
CA LEU A 391 -4.84 16.05 -18.50
C LEU A 391 -3.74 14.97 -18.56
N SER A 392 -3.57 14.19 -17.49
CA SER A 392 -2.55 13.15 -17.43
C SER A 392 -2.81 11.98 -18.38
N PHE A 393 -4.09 11.58 -18.56
CA PHE A 393 -4.41 10.47 -19.46
C PHE A 393 -4.44 10.91 -20.93
N ILE A 394 -4.75 12.19 -21.21
CA ILE A 394 -4.53 12.78 -22.53
C ILE A 394 -3.03 12.79 -22.85
N LYS A 395 -2.17 13.20 -21.89
CA LYS A 395 -0.71 13.16 -22.03
C LYS A 395 -0.25 11.73 -22.35
N LEU A 396 -0.62 10.74 -21.53
CA LEU A 396 -0.21 9.36 -21.70
C LEU A 396 -0.66 8.78 -23.05
N GLY A 397 -1.93 8.98 -23.42
CA GLY A 397 -2.48 8.51 -24.68
C GLY A 397 -1.86 9.18 -25.90
N TYR A 398 -1.60 10.49 -25.80
CA TYR A 398 -0.99 11.26 -26.87
C TYR A 398 0.42 10.78 -27.18
N TYR A 399 1.29 10.68 -26.16
CA TYR A 399 2.69 10.31 -26.40
C TYR A 399 2.86 8.82 -26.78
N VAL A 400 2.07 7.91 -26.23
CA VAL A 400 2.20 6.48 -26.53
C VAL A 400 1.55 6.12 -27.87
N PHE A 401 0.34 6.60 -28.12
CA PHE A 401 -0.46 6.09 -29.24
C PHE A 401 -0.56 7.04 -30.43
N LEU A 402 -0.50 8.37 -30.24
CA LEU A 402 -0.84 9.33 -31.29
C LEU A 402 0.35 10.12 -31.84
N HIS A 403 1.27 10.54 -30.96
CA HIS A 403 2.38 11.42 -31.31
C HIS A 403 3.52 10.64 -31.94
N GLY A 404 4.15 11.23 -33.00
CA GLY A 404 5.34 10.65 -33.58
C GLY A 404 5.11 9.29 -34.25
N GLU A 405 6.19 8.53 -34.37
CA GLU A 405 6.21 7.17 -34.91
C GLU A 405 7.28 6.37 -34.16
N TYR A 406 6.98 5.15 -33.78
CA TYR A 406 7.92 4.21 -33.18
C TYR A 406 8.51 3.33 -34.30
N ASP A 407 9.82 3.41 -34.52
CA ASP A 407 10.48 2.75 -35.67
C ASP A 407 10.70 1.24 -35.45
N GLY A 408 10.57 0.73 -34.21
CA GLY A 408 10.77 -0.68 -33.89
C GLY A 408 9.68 -1.60 -34.47
N ASP A 409 10.04 -2.87 -34.69
CA ASP A 409 9.06 -3.90 -35.05
C ASP A 409 8.22 -4.29 -33.82
N VAL A 410 6.90 -4.06 -33.90
CA VAL A 410 5.96 -4.29 -32.80
C VAL A 410 4.95 -5.35 -33.20
N ARG A 411 5.07 -6.53 -32.61
CA ARG A 411 4.07 -7.59 -32.77
C ARG A 411 2.80 -7.26 -31.98
N PRO A 412 1.61 -7.57 -32.52
CA PRO A 412 0.36 -7.34 -31.80
C PRO A 412 0.28 -8.14 -30.50
N ALA A 413 -0.58 -7.70 -29.57
CA ALA A 413 -0.91 -8.45 -28.36
C ALA A 413 -1.36 -9.87 -28.71
N ASN A 414 -0.93 -10.85 -27.92
CA ASN A 414 -1.36 -12.25 -28.13
C ASN A 414 -2.82 -12.46 -27.68
N VAL A 415 -3.40 -13.61 -28.00
CA VAL A 415 -4.82 -13.90 -27.73
C VAL A 415 -5.14 -13.79 -26.24
N GLY A 416 -4.31 -14.33 -25.34
CA GLY A 416 -4.56 -14.26 -23.90
C GLY A 416 -4.53 -12.83 -23.36
N GLN A 417 -3.58 -12.00 -23.82
CA GLN A 417 -3.54 -10.57 -23.48
C GLN A 417 -4.79 -9.83 -23.98
N LYS A 418 -5.24 -10.12 -25.22
CA LYS A 418 -6.45 -9.54 -25.79
C LYS A 418 -7.69 -9.94 -25.00
N VAL A 419 -7.85 -11.22 -24.66
CA VAL A 419 -8.98 -11.72 -23.89
C VAL A 419 -9.00 -11.08 -22.50
N ALA A 420 -7.86 -11.00 -21.82
CA ALA A 420 -7.77 -10.34 -20.52
C ALA A 420 -8.19 -8.87 -20.57
N MET A 421 -7.68 -8.11 -21.56
CA MET A 421 -8.04 -6.69 -21.73
C MET A 421 -9.53 -6.50 -22.04
N VAL A 422 -10.10 -7.33 -22.93
CA VAL A 422 -11.53 -7.24 -23.31
C VAL A 422 -12.42 -7.60 -22.12
N ALA A 423 -12.08 -8.66 -21.36
CA ALA A 423 -12.83 -9.08 -20.18
C ALA A 423 -12.98 -7.95 -19.15
N VAL A 424 -11.99 -7.06 -19.03
CA VAL A 424 -12.06 -5.90 -18.12
C VAL A 424 -12.64 -4.64 -18.80
N ALA A 425 -12.40 -4.44 -20.09
CA ALA A 425 -12.91 -3.29 -20.82
C ALA A 425 -14.47 -3.30 -20.91
N VAL A 426 -15.06 -4.48 -21.09
CA VAL A 426 -16.52 -4.62 -21.19
C VAL A 426 -17.23 -4.11 -19.93
N PRO A 427 -16.90 -4.55 -18.70
CA PRO A 427 -17.51 -3.97 -17.50
C PRO A 427 -17.28 -2.47 -17.33
N CYS A 428 -16.13 -1.92 -17.76
CA CYS A 428 -15.89 -0.48 -17.70
C CYS A 428 -16.93 0.33 -18.49
N VAL A 429 -17.39 -0.19 -19.62
CA VAL A 429 -18.44 0.43 -20.44
C VAL A 429 -19.83 0.09 -19.91
N VAL A 430 -20.11 -1.18 -19.64
CA VAL A 430 -21.44 -1.65 -19.20
C VAL A 430 -21.88 -0.93 -17.93
N LEU A 431 -21.02 -0.86 -16.90
CA LEU A 431 -21.34 -0.18 -15.63
C LEU A 431 -21.44 1.34 -15.76
N GLY A 432 -20.87 1.91 -16.82
CA GLY A 432 -21.04 3.33 -17.16
C GLY A 432 -22.37 3.60 -17.84
N VAL A 433 -22.68 2.83 -18.88
CA VAL A 433 -23.92 3.00 -19.66
C VAL A 433 -25.16 2.56 -18.89
N TYR A 434 -25.02 1.52 -18.07
CA TYR A 434 -26.11 0.97 -17.27
C TYR A 434 -25.75 0.94 -15.75
N PRO A 435 -25.78 2.10 -15.06
CA PRO A 435 -25.43 2.21 -13.64
C PRO A 435 -26.17 1.27 -12.69
N PRO A 436 -27.44 0.85 -12.95
CA PRO A 436 -28.11 -0.11 -12.08
C PRO A 436 -27.36 -1.43 -11.87
N ALA A 437 -26.56 -1.86 -12.87
CA ALA A 437 -25.71 -3.04 -12.71
C ALA A 437 -24.60 -2.83 -11.65
N LEU A 438 -24.07 -1.62 -11.51
CA LEU A 438 -23.14 -1.29 -10.41
C LEU A 438 -23.90 -1.24 -9.07
N PHE A 439 -25.05 -0.55 -9.03
CA PHE A 439 -25.82 -0.40 -7.80
C PHE A 439 -26.28 -1.73 -7.21
N ALA A 440 -26.55 -2.73 -8.07
CA ALA A 440 -26.93 -4.08 -7.63
C ALA A 440 -25.83 -4.85 -6.87
N VAL A 441 -24.56 -4.44 -7.02
CA VAL A 441 -23.43 -5.06 -6.31
C VAL A 441 -22.92 -4.21 -5.15
N LEU A 442 -23.41 -2.97 -4.99
CA LEU A 442 -23.03 -2.12 -3.87
C LEU A 442 -23.62 -2.65 -2.57
N PRO A 443 -22.90 -2.47 -1.44
CA PRO A 443 -23.44 -2.79 -0.13
C PRO A 443 -24.63 -1.87 0.18
N ASP A 444 -25.55 -2.39 0.99
CA ASP A 444 -26.59 -1.55 1.60
C ASP A 444 -25.94 -0.62 2.63
N THR A 445 -25.96 0.66 2.32
CA THR A 445 -25.42 1.73 3.17
C THR A 445 -26.51 2.62 3.75
N GLY A 446 -27.78 2.19 3.61
CA GLY A 446 -28.95 2.99 3.92
C GLY A 446 -29.53 3.71 2.70
N SER A 447 -30.66 4.39 2.91
CA SER A 447 -31.36 5.07 1.81
C SER A 447 -30.64 6.32 1.36
N TYR A 448 -30.48 6.46 0.06
CA TYR A 448 -29.98 7.68 -0.59
C TYR A 448 -30.61 7.85 -1.97
N GLU A 449 -30.77 9.10 -2.38
CA GLU A 449 -31.21 9.44 -3.73
C GLU A 449 -30.01 9.88 -4.56
N TYR A 450 -29.77 9.17 -5.67
CA TYR A 450 -28.73 9.50 -6.63
C TYR A 450 -29.14 9.12 -8.04
N THR A 451 -29.11 10.08 -8.95
CA THR A 451 -29.31 9.91 -10.39
C THR A 451 -28.04 10.23 -11.13
N THR A 452 -27.45 9.22 -11.79
CA THR A 452 -26.16 9.36 -12.47
C THR A 452 -26.22 10.35 -13.63
N TYR A 453 -27.22 10.23 -14.50
CA TYR A 453 -27.33 11.02 -15.73
C TYR A 453 -28.30 12.18 -15.54
N THR A 454 -27.90 13.20 -14.77
CA THR A 454 -28.54 14.52 -14.76
C THR A 454 -27.82 15.44 -15.73
N VAL A 455 -28.51 16.47 -16.24
CA VAL A 455 -27.91 17.46 -17.15
C VAL A 455 -26.69 18.10 -16.50
N SER A 456 -26.82 18.55 -15.23
CA SER A 456 -25.73 19.20 -14.49
C SER A 456 -24.51 18.29 -14.29
N HIS A 457 -24.70 17.01 -13.98
CA HIS A 457 -23.58 16.08 -13.79
C HIS A 457 -22.88 15.75 -15.12
N VAL A 458 -23.64 15.61 -16.22
CA VAL A 458 -23.06 15.42 -17.56
C VAL A 458 -22.27 16.67 -17.99
N GLU A 459 -22.84 17.87 -17.78
CA GLU A 459 -22.16 19.15 -18.06
C GLU A 459 -20.86 19.27 -17.25
N GLU A 460 -20.88 18.95 -15.94
CA GLU A 460 -19.68 18.92 -15.09
C GLU A 460 -18.61 18.00 -15.68
N GLY A 461 -18.96 16.76 -16.05
CA GLY A 461 -18.02 15.81 -16.64
C GLY A 461 -17.41 16.31 -17.96
N LEU A 462 -18.22 16.94 -18.82
CA LEU A 462 -17.78 17.52 -20.09
C LEU A 462 -16.89 18.76 -19.88
N ILE A 463 -17.19 19.61 -18.89
CA ILE A 463 -16.37 20.76 -18.51
C ILE A 463 -14.99 20.28 -18.02
N LEU A 464 -14.95 19.27 -17.15
CA LEU A 464 -13.69 18.70 -16.66
C LEU A 464 -12.84 18.14 -17.81
N ALA A 465 -13.48 17.47 -18.78
CA ALA A 465 -12.82 16.95 -19.97
C ALA A 465 -12.26 18.09 -20.84
N ALA A 466 -13.05 19.13 -21.09
CA ALA A 466 -12.63 20.30 -21.85
C ALA A 466 -11.46 21.02 -21.18
N LEU A 467 -11.51 21.24 -19.86
CA LEU A 467 -10.41 21.81 -19.08
C LEU A 467 -9.14 20.94 -19.14
N GLY A 468 -9.29 19.61 -19.13
CA GLY A 468 -8.18 18.69 -19.33
C GLY A 468 -7.53 18.82 -20.71
N VAL A 469 -8.33 18.92 -21.78
CA VAL A 469 -7.83 19.13 -23.16
C VAL A 469 -7.13 20.49 -23.28
N VAL A 470 -7.76 21.57 -22.85
CA VAL A 470 -7.18 22.93 -22.88
C VAL A 470 -5.89 22.96 -22.05
N GLY A 471 -5.93 22.40 -20.86
CA GLY A 471 -4.77 22.29 -19.99
C GLY A 471 -3.61 21.55 -20.66
N PHE A 472 -3.89 20.43 -21.34
CA PHE A 472 -2.85 19.69 -22.07
C PHE A 472 -2.26 20.52 -23.23
N VAL A 473 -3.07 21.19 -24.01
CA VAL A 473 -2.59 22.04 -25.13
C VAL A 473 -1.65 23.13 -24.63
N ILE A 474 -1.99 23.78 -23.50
CA ILE A 474 -1.17 24.85 -22.89
C ILE A 474 0.11 24.28 -22.26
N LEU A 475 -0.02 23.19 -21.49
CA LEU A 475 1.06 22.66 -20.65
C LEU A 475 1.98 21.65 -21.37
N LYS A 476 1.62 21.16 -22.54
CA LYS A 476 2.39 20.15 -23.28
C LYS A 476 3.87 20.52 -23.45
N LYS A 477 4.17 21.78 -23.85
CA LYS A 477 5.55 22.24 -24.02
C LYS A 477 6.31 22.43 -22.69
N PRO A 478 5.74 23.07 -21.63
CA PRO A 478 6.38 23.10 -20.31
C PRO A 478 6.63 21.70 -19.74
N LEU A 479 5.65 20.81 -19.84
CA LEU A 479 5.75 19.44 -19.27
C LEU A 479 6.84 18.60 -19.92
N SER A 480 7.12 18.78 -21.21
CA SER A 480 8.23 18.07 -21.88
C SER A 480 9.63 18.50 -21.41
N LYS A 481 9.74 19.62 -20.70
CA LYS A 481 10.99 20.14 -20.15
C LYS A 481 11.18 19.82 -18.67
N VAL A 482 10.18 19.25 -18.02
CA VAL A 482 10.24 18.87 -16.61
C VAL A 482 11.12 17.64 -16.46
N GLY A 483 12.26 17.81 -15.80
CA GLY A 483 13.13 16.70 -15.42
C GLY A 483 12.55 15.90 -14.23
N ARG A 484 13.41 15.13 -13.57
CA ARG A 484 13.00 14.34 -12.40
C ARG A 484 12.58 15.26 -11.24
N VAL A 485 11.33 15.22 -10.87
CA VAL A 485 10.80 15.96 -9.72
C VAL A 485 11.01 15.13 -8.44
N PRO A 486 11.61 15.71 -7.39
CA PRO A 486 11.72 15.04 -6.10
C PRO A 486 10.33 14.89 -5.47
N ASP A 487 10.13 13.77 -4.80
CA ASP A 487 8.93 13.50 -4.02
C ASP A 487 9.19 13.75 -2.52
N VAL A 488 8.14 13.67 -1.71
CA VAL A 488 8.20 13.86 -0.25
C VAL A 488 9.22 12.91 0.40
N ASP A 489 9.45 11.72 -0.18
CA ASP A 489 10.45 10.76 0.28
C ASP A 489 11.90 11.31 0.24
N ALA A 490 12.18 12.28 -0.61
CA ALA A 490 13.48 12.94 -0.64
C ALA A 490 13.80 13.66 0.68
N LEU A 491 12.75 14.14 1.38
CA LEU A 491 12.86 14.78 2.68
C LEU A 491 13.10 13.75 3.79
N TYR A 492 12.20 12.77 3.95
CA TYR A 492 12.31 11.82 5.07
C TYR A 492 13.41 10.76 4.86
N ASN A 493 13.82 10.45 3.62
CA ASN A 493 14.98 9.58 3.37
C ASN A 493 16.27 10.24 3.89
N ARG A 494 16.44 11.55 3.67
CA ARG A 494 17.59 12.29 4.23
C ARG A 494 17.52 12.37 5.75
N ALA A 495 16.35 12.75 6.30
CA ALA A 495 16.14 12.82 7.74
C ALA A 495 16.36 11.45 8.40
N GLY A 496 15.81 10.37 7.82
CA GLY A 496 16.02 9.00 8.29
C GLY A 496 17.48 8.58 8.25
N PHE A 497 18.18 8.82 7.14
CA PHE A 497 19.60 8.46 7.02
C PHE A 497 20.46 9.19 8.04
N TYR A 498 20.36 10.52 8.12
CA TYR A 498 21.16 11.30 9.05
C TYR A 498 20.75 11.10 10.51
N GLY A 499 19.43 10.95 10.77
CA GLY A 499 18.90 10.68 12.10
C GLY A 499 19.34 9.31 12.63
N THR A 500 19.22 8.26 11.81
CA THR A 500 19.70 6.90 12.18
C THR A 500 21.22 6.90 12.37
N ARG A 501 21.95 7.57 11.49
CA ARG A 501 23.41 7.70 11.65
C ARG A 501 23.78 8.42 12.96
N ALA A 502 23.11 9.52 13.26
CA ALA A 502 23.35 10.27 14.49
C ALA A 502 23.01 9.43 15.74
N LEU A 503 21.89 8.68 15.68
CA LEU A 503 21.50 7.77 16.75
C LEU A 503 22.54 6.66 16.95
N VAL A 504 22.94 5.97 15.87
CA VAL A 504 23.95 4.88 15.94
C VAL A 504 25.27 5.41 16.46
N VAL A 505 25.78 6.53 15.92
CA VAL A 505 27.01 7.15 16.40
C VAL A 505 26.87 7.58 17.86
N GLY A 506 25.77 8.25 18.22
CA GLY A 506 25.52 8.71 19.59
C GLY A 506 25.48 7.57 20.61
N VAL A 507 24.77 6.48 20.27
CA VAL A 507 24.72 5.28 21.13
C VAL A 507 26.10 4.63 21.22
N THR A 508 26.82 4.48 20.11
CA THR A 508 28.18 3.91 20.11
C THR A 508 29.15 4.74 20.97
N GLU A 509 29.11 6.07 20.83
CA GLU A 509 29.95 6.96 21.65
C GLU A 509 29.56 6.94 23.12
N LEU A 510 28.26 6.84 23.42
CA LEU A 510 27.79 6.67 24.81
C LEU A 510 28.34 5.38 25.43
N TYR A 511 28.22 4.25 24.71
CA TYR A 511 28.79 2.99 25.16
C TYR A 511 30.31 3.07 25.37
N ALA A 512 31.02 3.68 24.40
CA ALA A 512 32.46 3.87 24.51
C ALA A 512 32.85 4.79 25.69
N ALA A 513 32.04 5.81 25.98
CA ALA A 513 32.27 6.67 27.16
C ALA A 513 32.03 5.93 28.47
N VAL A 514 30.96 5.14 28.56
CA VAL A 514 30.69 4.28 29.74
C VAL A 514 31.82 3.28 29.93
N ASP A 515 32.26 2.60 28.88
CA ASP A 515 33.36 1.63 28.93
C ASP A 515 34.65 2.29 29.42
N ARG A 516 35.05 3.42 28.82
CA ARG A 516 36.21 4.19 29.26
C ARG A 516 36.13 4.59 30.75
N THR A 517 34.95 5.00 31.21
CA THR A 517 34.74 5.43 32.59
C THR A 517 34.83 4.25 33.55
N VAL A 518 34.21 3.12 33.20
CA VAL A 518 34.26 1.88 34.01
C VAL A 518 35.67 1.33 34.07
N VAL A 519 36.38 1.25 32.95
CA VAL A 519 37.76 0.79 32.86
C VAL A 519 38.69 1.69 33.67
N ALA A 520 38.56 3.01 33.51
CA ALA A 520 39.35 3.98 34.27
C ALA A 520 39.06 3.88 35.77
N GLY A 521 37.78 3.78 36.15
CA GLY A 521 37.38 3.61 37.55
C GLY A 521 37.88 2.30 38.15
N SER A 522 37.75 1.18 37.43
CA SER A 522 38.21 -0.12 37.89
C SER A 522 39.75 -0.18 37.99
N SER A 523 40.47 0.43 37.06
CA SER A 523 41.92 0.52 37.10
C SER A 523 42.40 1.42 38.25
N ALA A 524 41.71 2.54 38.53
CA ALA A 524 41.99 3.41 39.66
C ALA A 524 41.75 2.67 40.99
N VAL A 525 40.65 1.93 41.12
CA VAL A 525 40.36 1.12 42.30
C VAL A 525 41.40 -0.02 42.47
N ALA A 526 41.72 -0.73 41.39
CA ALA A 526 42.75 -1.77 41.41
C ALA A 526 44.14 -1.21 41.78
N GLY A 527 44.48 -0.04 41.29
CA GLY A 527 45.68 0.70 41.67
C GLY A 527 45.69 1.08 43.13
N ALA A 528 44.57 1.59 43.65
CA ALA A 528 44.42 1.93 45.07
C ALA A 528 44.50 0.73 46.01
N VAL A 529 44.01 -0.42 45.57
CA VAL A 529 44.10 -1.69 46.34
C VAL A 529 45.51 -2.26 46.31
N ARG A 530 46.23 -2.16 45.19
CA ARG A 530 47.60 -2.67 45.04
C ARG A 530 48.65 -1.81 45.74
N ASP A 531 48.50 -0.49 45.72
CA ASP A 531 49.40 0.46 46.36
C ASP A 531 48.65 1.65 46.96
N PRO A 532 48.08 1.46 48.17
CA PRO A 532 47.32 2.51 48.85
C PRO A 532 48.21 3.72 49.24
N ALA A 533 49.54 3.54 49.42
CA ALA A 533 50.45 4.62 49.78
C ALA A 533 50.66 5.59 48.59
N ALA A 534 50.87 5.05 47.39
CA ALA A 534 51.02 5.86 46.17
C ALA A 534 49.73 6.66 45.80
N VAL A 535 48.54 6.17 46.14
CA VAL A 535 47.28 6.89 45.96
C VAL A 535 47.12 8.01 46.98
N ALA A 536 47.52 7.77 48.23
CA ALA A 536 47.53 8.79 49.28
C ALA A 536 48.50 9.93 48.94
N GLU A 537 49.65 9.64 48.35
CA GLU A 537 50.61 10.66 47.88
C GLU A 537 50.05 11.49 46.69
N ARG A 538 49.37 10.84 45.74
CA ARG A 538 48.74 11.53 44.56
C ARG A 538 47.53 12.38 44.93
N SER A 539 46.83 12.03 46.01
CA SER A 539 45.63 12.79 46.45
C SER A 539 45.94 14.10 47.17
N GLY A 540 47.21 14.46 47.32
CA GLY A 540 47.63 15.69 47.96
C GLY A 540 47.44 15.79 49.46
N VAL A 541 46.81 14.78 50.08
CA VAL A 541 46.56 14.74 51.54
C VAL A 541 47.85 14.40 52.30
N VAL A 542 48.82 13.74 51.67
CA VAL A 542 50.10 13.35 52.30
C VAL A 542 51.27 14.28 51.93
N ARG A 543 51.07 15.20 50.93
CA ARG A 543 52.13 16.13 50.53
C ARG A 543 52.53 17.15 51.60
N SER A 544 51.77 17.27 52.65
CA SER A 544 52.08 18.15 53.78
C SER A 544 52.83 17.47 54.94
N LEU A 545 53.10 16.17 54.84
CA LEU A 545 53.69 15.43 55.98
C LEU A 545 55.04 14.75 55.70
N VAL A 546 55.49 14.65 54.44
CA VAL A 546 56.79 14.03 54.11
C VAL A 546 57.44 14.79 52.94
N GLU A 547 58.28 15.73 53.19
CA GLU A 547 59.40 16.09 52.31
C GLU A 547 60.52 15.09 52.58
N ASP A 548 60.82 14.18 51.69
CA ASP A 548 62.15 13.84 51.21
C ASP A 548 62.19 12.50 50.41
N GLU A 549 63.12 12.50 49.44
CA GLU A 549 63.76 11.41 48.71
C GLU A 549 63.12 10.80 47.46
N SER A 550 63.85 11.05 46.39
CA SER A 550 63.80 10.52 45.05
C SER A 550 64.09 9.03 44.92
N VAL A 551 63.41 8.30 44.09
CA VAL A 551 63.97 7.26 43.21
C VAL A 551 63.03 7.00 42.03
N ALA A 552 63.62 6.98 40.86
CA ALA A 552 63.00 6.60 39.56
C ALA A 552 62.92 5.09 39.41
N SER A 553 61.85 4.56 38.86
CA SER A 553 61.90 3.27 38.15
C SER A 553 60.70 3.03 37.22
N ASP A 554 61.05 2.75 36.01
CA ASP A 554 60.57 1.85 34.97
C ASP A 554 59.07 1.82 34.58
N GLU A 555 58.90 2.15 33.30
CA GLU A 555 57.73 1.86 32.48
C GLU A 555 57.51 0.34 32.30
N ALA A 556 56.36 -0.15 32.61
CA ALA A 556 55.88 -1.43 32.15
C ALA A 556 54.66 -1.26 31.24
N ASP A 557 54.85 -1.65 30.01
CA ASP A 557 53.90 -1.65 28.88
C ASP A 557 52.79 -2.68 29.15
N ASP A 558 51.59 -2.23 29.53
CA ASP A 558 50.42 -3.09 29.71
C ASP A 558 49.36 -2.82 28.66
N ARG A 559 49.56 -3.42 27.48
CA ARG A 559 48.57 -3.44 26.40
C ARG A 559 47.40 -4.36 26.77
N ILE A 560 46.36 -3.78 27.37
CA ILE A 560 45.10 -4.49 27.59
C ILE A 560 44.41 -4.65 26.23
N SER A 561 44.20 -5.90 25.78
CA SER A 561 43.60 -6.21 24.51
C SER A 561 42.14 -5.78 24.47
N LEU A 562 41.74 -5.00 23.48
CA LEU A 562 40.35 -4.54 23.18
C LEU A 562 39.30 -5.68 23.16
N ARG A 563 39.71 -6.93 22.97
CA ARG A 563 38.83 -8.11 22.97
C ARG A 563 38.34 -8.55 24.36
N ALA A 564 39.10 -8.28 25.40
CA ALA A 564 38.69 -8.66 26.76
C ALA A 564 37.69 -7.68 27.37
N GLY A 565 37.78 -6.39 27.04
CA GLY A 565 36.84 -5.36 27.50
C GLY A 565 35.42 -5.51 26.94
N PHE A 566 35.31 -5.91 25.67
CA PHE A 566 34.00 -6.08 25.03
C PHE A 566 33.19 -7.25 25.63
N GLY A 567 33.81 -8.35 25.92
CA GLY A 567 33.16 -9.54 26.54
C GLY A 567 32.64 -9.28 27.94
N THR A 568 33.38 -8.52 28.75
CA THR A 568 32.97 -8.18 30.12
C THR A 568 31.87 -7.16 30.18
N SER A 569 31.86 -6.16 29.27
CA SER A 569 30.78 -5.16 29.19
C SER A 569 29.45 -5.79 28.74
N VAL A 570 29.48 -6.71 27.77
CA VAL A 570 28.27 -7.46 27.33
C VAL A 570 27.74 -8.34 28.47
N LEU A 571 28.59 -9.02 29.21
CA LEU A 571 28.19 -9.83 30.36
C LEU A 571 27.55 -8.99 31.48
N LEU A 572 28.09 -7.81 31.75
CA LEU A 572 27.57 -6.91 32.78
C LEU A 572 26.22 -6.31 32.41
N VAL A 573 26.03 -5.90 31.14
CA VAL A 573 24.74 -5.42 30.61
C VAL A 573 23.71 -6.55 30.63
N THR A 574 24.11 -7.77 30.25
CA THR A 574 23.22 -8.94 30.27
C THR A 574 22.81 -9.28 31.70
N ALA A 575 23.74 -9.24 32.66
CA ALA A 575 23.45 -9.47 34.07
C ALA A 575 22.52 -8.39 34.65
N LEU A 576 22.72 -7.12 34.31
CA LEU A 576 21.85 -6.02 34.74
C LEU A 576 20.43 -6.13 34.11
N LEU A 577 20.32 -6.56 32.86
CA LEU A 577 19.04 -6.84 32.21
C LEU A 577 18.31 -8.02 32.89
N ILE A 578 19.02 -9.08 33.23
CA ILE A 578 18.44 -10.23 33.95
C ILE A 578 17.96 -9.79 35.34
N VAL A 579 18.76 -9.00 36.09
CA VAL A 579 18.37 -8.48 37.40
C VAL A 579 17.15 -7.54 37.27
N ALA A 580 17.12 -6.66 36.27
CA ALA A 580 15.97 -5.78 36.02
C ALA A 580 14.72 -6.60 35.66
N LEU A 581 14.86 -7.66 34.87
CA LEU A 581 13.75 -8.55 34.49
C LEU A 581 13.21 -9.31 35.72
N VAL A 582 14.08 -9.78 36.61
CA VAL A 582 13.71 -10.50 37.87
C VAL A 582 13.06 -9.55 38.88
N LEU A 583 13.35 -8.25 38.85
CA LEU A 583 12.75 -7.26 39.74
C LEU A 583 11.39 -6.71 39.23
N VAL A 584 11.05 -6.96 37.95
CA VAL A 584 9.80 -6.52 37.33
C VAL A 584 8.76 -7.65 37.23
N VAL A 585 9.19 -8.91 37.36
CA VAL A 585 8.32 -10.10 37.48
C VAL A 585 8.15 -10.46 38.98
#